data_bd23c4d4fe27913529db32da9f3a9d74
#
_entry.id   bd23c4d4fe27913529db32da9f3a9d74
#
_cell.length_a   1.000
_cell.length_b   1.000
_cell.length_c   1.000
_cell.angle_alpha   90.00
_cell.angle_beta   90.00
_cell.angle_gamma   90.00
#
_symmetry.space_group_name_H-M   'P 1'
#
loop_
_entity.id
_entity.type
_entity.pdbx_description
1 polymer ?
#
loop_
_entity_poly.entity_id
_entity_poly.type
_entity_poly.pdbx_seq_one_letter_code
_entity_poly.pdbx_strand_id
1 'polypeptide(L)'
;MTKTILVIGTYDTKDAELLYVCETIRGQGGAVLSMDVSVLGDPSTPTDISKHDVAAAADKTIQDAIDAGDENHAMQIMAKGAASLCAQLYAQGKIDGMIGLGGTMGTDLVLDCAQALPMGVPKFVVSTVSFSPLIPADRLSPDIQMILWAGGLYGLNSVCKSSLSQAAGAVLGAARAVEPPVRDRPVIGMTSLGSSCLMYMKRLREPLL
;
A
#
# COMPACT_ATOMS: atom_id res chain seq x y z
N MET A 1 9.94 17.21 10.83
CA MET A 1 8.95 17.49 9.76
C MET A 1 7.76 16.56 9.94
N THR A 2 6.56 17.03 9.66
CA THR A 2 5.35 16.19 9.67
C THR A 2 5.44 15.19 8.54
N LYS A 3 5.19 13.91 8.85
CA LYS A 3 5.17 12.84 7.85
C LYS A 3 3.78 12.70 7.26
N THR A 4 3.70 12.52 5.94
CA THR A 4 2.45 12.36 5.18
C THR A 4 2.28 10.91 4.77
N ILE A 5 1.16 10.31 5.15
CA ILE A 5 0.80 8.93 4.81
C ILE A 5 -0.32 8.93 3.78
N LEU A 6 -0.12 8.19 2.69
CA LEU A 6 -1.18 7.92 1.71
C LEU A 6 -2.06 6.78 2.22
N VAL A 7 -3.36 7.05 2.36
CA VAL A 7 -4.37 6.07 2.81
C VAL A 7 -5.22 5.67 1.62
N ILE A 8 -5.14 4.39 1.22
CA ILE A 8 -5.74 3.85 -0.01
C ILE A 8 -6.82 2.84 0.33
N GLY A 9 -7.94 2.90 -0.33
CA GLY A 9 -8.97 1.88 -0.24
C GLY A 9 -10.25 2.23 -0.98
N THR A 10 -11.22 1.32 -0.91
CA THR A 10 -12.55 1.51 -1.51
C THR A 10 -13.44 2.25 -0.52
N TYR A 11 -13.48 3.57 -0.64
CA TYR A 11 -14.23 4.46 0.26
C TYR A 11 -15.76 4.32 0.11
N ASP A 12 -16.24 3.67 -0.92
CA ASP A 12 -17.67 3.31 -1.04
C ASP A 12 -18.11 2.21 -0.07
N THR A 13 -17.20 1.27 0.26
CA THR A 13 -17.52 0.08 1.07
C THR A 13 -16.80 0.04 2.42
N LYS A 14 -15.71 0.81 2.60
CA LYS A 14 -14.86 0.81 3.79
C LYS A 14 -14.60 2.22 4.32
N ASP A 15 -15.53 3.11 4.07
CA ASP A 15 -15.42 4.53 4.41
C ASP A 15 -15.13 4.74 5.91
N ALA A 16 -15.91 4.11 6.79
CA ALA A 16 -15.74 4.26 8.23
C ALA A 16 -14.37 3.80 8.74
N GLU A 17 -13.85 2.69 8.21
CA GLU A 17 -12.55 2.14 8.56
C GLU A 17 -11.41 3.01 8.05
N LEU A 18 -11.50 3.47 6.79
CA LEU A 18 -10.50 4.35 6.17
C LEU A 18 -10.46 5.71 6.84
N LEU A 19 -11.62 6.31 7.12
CA LEU A 19 -11.70 7.56 7.86
C LEU A 19 -11.11 7.41 9.28
N TYR A 20 -11.40 6.31 9.97
CA TYR A 20 -10.82 6.04 11.29
C TYR A 20 -9.29 5.95 11.24
N VAL A 21 -8.71 5.31 10.22
CA VAL A 21 -7.25 5.28 10.00
C VAL A 21 -6.71 6.69 9.78
N CYS A 22 -7.36 7.47 8.90
CA CYS A 22 -6.98 8.85 8.63
C CYS A 22 -6.99 9.72 9.89
N GLU A 23 -8.06 9.64 10.69
CA GLU A 23 -8.19 10.39 11.96
C GLU A 23 -7.15 9.96 12.99
N THR A 24 -6.87 8.65 13.08
CA THR A 24 -5.85 8.11 13.98
C THR A 24 -4.46 8.62 13.62
N ILE A 25 -4.09 8.65 12.34
CA ILE A 25 -2.81 9.19 11.87
C ILE A 25 -2.72 10.69 12.18
N ARG A 26 -3.78 11.46 11.88
CA ARG A 26 -3.83 12.90 12.18
C ARG A 26 -3.74 13.18 13.67
N GLY A 27 -4.47 12.42 14.49
CA GLY A 27 -4.43 12.52 15.95
C GLY A 27 -3.06 12.24 16.58
N GLN A 28 -2.22 11.46 15.89
CA GLN A 28 -0.82 11.20 16.25
C GLN A 28 0.17 12.22 15.63
N GLY A 29 -0.31 13.30 15.03
CA GLY A 29 0.52 14.35 14.45
C GLY A 29 1.13 14.00 13.08
N GLY A 30 0.55 13.06 12.35
CA GLY A 30 0.82 12.80 10.92
C GLY A 30 -0.07 13.64 10.02
N ALA A 31 0.33 13.82 8.76
CA ALA A 31 -0.52 14.29 7.68
C ALA A 31 -1.04 13.08 6.86
N VAL A 32 -2.17 13.26 6.21
CA VAL A 32 -2.81 12.21 5.41
C VAL A 32 -3.19 12.78 4.05
N LEU A 33 -2.92 11.99 3.01
CA LEU A 33 -3.60 12.05 1.72
C LEU A 33 -4.49 10.83 1.60
N SER A 34 -5.77 11.00 1.26
CA SER A 34 -6.73 9.93 1.04
C SER A 34 -6.89 9.66 -0.45
N MET A 35 -6.87 8.40 -0.87
CA MET A 35 -7.06 7.98 -2.27
C MET A 35 -8.19 6.97 -2.36
N ASP A 36 -9.25 7.34 -3.06
CA ASP A 36 -10.38 6.46 -3.33
C ASP A 36 -10.15 5.65 -4.60
N VAL A 37 -10.16 4.33 -4.45
CA VAL A 37 -10.03 3.36 -5.55
C VAL A 37 -11.32 2.59 -5.81
N SER A 38 -12.45 3.11 -5.33
CA SER A 38 -13.79 2.57 -5.60
C SER A 38 -14.15 2.65 -7.08
N VAL A 39 -15.11 1.84 -7.52
CA VAL A 39 -15.64 1.89 -8.89
C VAL A 39 -17.09 2.38 -8.89
N LEU A 40 -17.96 1.79 -8.07
CA LEU A 40 -19.41 1.98 -8.16
C LEU A 40 -19.93 3.09 -7.25
N GLY A 41 -19.69 2.99 -5.94
CA GLY A 41 -20.22 3.91 -4.94
C GLY A 41 -19.35 5.14 -4.72
N ASP A 42 -19.85 6.09 -3.96
CA ASP A 42 -19.13 7.31 -3.59
C ASP A 42 -18.82 7.33 -2.09
N PRO A 43 -17.72 7.96 -1.67
CA PRO A 43 -17.38 8.12 -0.26
C PRO A 43 -18.37 9.07 0.44
N SER A 44 -18.55 8.92 1.75
CA SER A 44 -19.37 9.83 2.56
C SER A 44 -18.74 11.24 2.66
N THR A 45 -17.43 11.31 2.55
CA THR A 45 -16.64 12.54 2.58
C THR A 45 -15.67 12.54 1.39
N PRO A 46 -15.52 13.65 0.67
CA PRO A 46 -14.60 13.73 -0.45
C PRO A 46 -13.18 13.34 -0.05
N THR A 47 -12.52 12.53 -0.87
CA THR A 47 -11.11 12.16 -0.73
C THR A 47 -10.20 13.18 -1.41
N ASP A 48 -8.93 13.25 -0.99
CA ASP A 48 -7.94 14.14 -1.60
C ASP A 48 -7.65 13.76 -3.07
N ILE A 49 -7.73 12.46 -3.36
CA ILE A 49 -7.60 11.88 -4.71
C ILE A 49 -8.84 11.02 -4.96
N SER A 50 -9.65 11.45 -5.89
CA SER A 50 -10.91 10.80 -6.21
C SER A 50 -10.71 9.58 -7.11
N LYS A 51 -11.72 8.70 -7.16
CA LYS A 51 -11.75 7.58 -8.12
C LYS A 51 -11.65 8.05 -9.58
N HIS A 52 -12.13 9.27 -9.87
CA HIS A 52 -12.00 9.86 -11.20
C HIS A 52 -10.55 10.22 -11.53
N ASP A 53 -9.81 10.77 -10.57
CA ASP A 53 -8.37 11.06 -10.71
C ASP A 53 -7.57 9.77 -10.88
N VAL A 54 -7.94 8.72 -10.14
CA VAL A 54 -7.31 7.39 -10.27
C VAL A 54 -7.55 6.80 -11.65
N ALA A 55 -8.79 6.80 -12.14
CA ALA A 55 -9.09 6.32 -13.49
C ALA A 55 -8.34 7.14 -14.57
N ALA A 56 -8.32 8.47 -14.44
CA ALA A 56 -7.61 9.36 -15.35
C ALA A 56 -6.10 9.09 -15.38
N ALA A 57 -5.49 8.71 -14.25
CA ALA A 57 -4.06 8.34 -14.18
C ALA A 57 -3.74 7.00 -14.90
N ALA A 58 -4.76 6.23 -15.27
CA ALA A 58 -4.65 5.05 -16.12
C ALA A 58 -4.98 5.33 -17.61
N ASP A 59 -5.16 6.60 -17.99
CA ASP A 59 -5.66 7.03 -19.30
C ASP A 59 -7.09 6.52 -19.58
N LYS A 60 -7.92 6.46 -18.55
CA LYS A 60 -9.29 5.97 -18.55
C LYS A 60 -10.21 6.93 -17.81
N THR A 61 -11.51 6.71 -17.98
CA THR A 61 -12.56 7.34 -17.18
C THR A 61 -13.09 6.32 -16.16
N ILE A 62 -13.76 6.79 -15.11
CA ILE A 62 -14.44 5.85 -14.19
C ILE A 62 -15.53 5.06 -14.92
N GLN A 63 -16.14 5.61 -15.97
CA GLN A 63 -17.12 4.91 -16.79
C GLN A 63 -16.49 3.74 -17.54
N ASP A 64 -15.24 3.86 -18.02
CA ASP A 64 -14.50 2.74 -18.61
C ASP A 64 -14.30 1.58 -17.62
N ALA A 65 -14.11 1.89 -16.34
CA ALA A 65 -14.00 0.87 -15.29
C ALA A 65 -15.35 0.24 -15.00
N ILE A 66 -16.44 1.02 -14.95
CA ILE A 66 -17.82 0.51 -14.77
C ILE A 66 -18.22 -0.39 -15.95
N ASP A 67 -17.88 0.00 -17.17
CA ASP A 67 -18.24 -0.70 -18.41
C ASP A 67 -17.28 -1.85 -18.75
N ALA A 68 -16.28 -2.13 -17.92
CA ALA A 68 -15.27 -3.16 -18.16
C ALA A 68 -15.81 -4.60 -18.19
N GLY A 69 -17.06 -4.81 -17.80
CA GLY A 69 -17.81 -6.06 -17.91
C GLY A 69 -17.62 -7.04 -16.77
N ASP A 70 -16.54 -6.92 -15.99
CA ASP A 70 -16.32 -7.70 -14.77
C ASP A 70 -15.45 -6.93 -13.76
N GLU A 71 -15.54 -7.35 -12.50
CA GLU A 71 -14.83 -6.70 -11.38
C GLU A 71 -13.31 -6.74 -11.52
N ASN A 72 -12.75 -7.79 -12.13
CA ASN A 72 -11.31 -7.93 -12.27
C ASN A 72 -10.74 -6.90 -13.26
N HIS A 73 -11.38 -6.71 -14.42
CA HIS A 73 -10.96 -5.68 -15.38
C HIS A 73 -11.13 -4.27 -14.81
N ALA A 74 -12.24 -4.01 -14.12
CA ALA A 74 -12.45 -2.73 -13.44
C ALA A 74 -11.34 -2.45 -12.42
N MET A 75 -11.00 -3.44 -11.59
CA MET A 75 -9.91 -3.34 -10.62
C MET A 75 -8.56 -3.09 -11.27
N GLN A 76 -8.25 -3.76 -12.40
CA GLN A 76 -6.98 -3.56 -13.12
C GLN A 76 -6.82 -2.11 -13.62
N ILE A 77 -7.89 -1.48 -14.09
CA ILE A 77 -7.88 -0.06 -14.47
C ILE A 77 -7.54 0.80 -13.25
N MET A 78 -8.23 0.59 -12.14
CA MET A 78 -8.00 1.35 -10.92
C MET A 78 -6.63 1.09 -10.31
N ALA A 79 -6.15 -0.16 -10.34
CA ALA A 79 -4.83 -0.53 -9.86
C ALA A 79 -3.71 0.17 -10.64
N LYS A 80 -3.81 0.18 -11.98
CA LYS A 80 -2.84 0.89 -12.84
C LYS A 80 -2.78 2.38 -12.51
N GLY A 81 -3.93 3.02 -12.36
CA GLY A 81 -3.99 4.45 -12.04
C GLY A 81 -3.46 4.75 -10.65
N ALA A 82 -3.89 3.98 -9.66
CA ALA A 82 -3.44 4.14 -8.27
C ALA A 82 -1.93 3.94 -8.12
N ALA A 83 -1.37 2.89 -8.75
CA ALA A 83 0.08 2.65 -8.76
C ALA A 83 0.87 3.79 -9.41
N SER A 84 0.38 4.32 -10.53
CA SER A 84 0.97 5.50 -11.20
C SER A 84 0.97 6.72 -10.27
N LEU A 85 -0.14 7.01 -9.62
CA LEU A 85 -0.24 8.12 -8.66
C LEU A 85 0.64 7.93 -7.44
N CYS A 86 0.74 6.72 -6.89
CA CYS A 86 1.66 6.41 -5.78
C CYS A 86 3.11 6.76 -6.14
N ALA A 87 3.58 6.31 -7.31
CA ALA A 87 4.92 6.61 -7.78
C ALA A 87 5.16 8.13 -7.98
N GLN A 88 4.19 8.83 -8.58
CA GLN A 88 4.25 10.27 -8.81
C GLN A 88 4.27 11.08 -7.50
N LEU A 89 3.37 10.75 -6.56
CA LEU A 89 3.29 11.44 -5.27
C LEU A 89 4.58 11.28 -4.47
N TYR A 90 5.15 10.08 -4.48
CA TYR A 90 6.42 9.84 -3.81
C TYR A 90 7.57 10.60 -4.48
N ALA A 91 7.68 10.54 -5.80
CA ALA A 91 8.72 11.28 -6.55
C ALA A 91 8.64 12.80 -6.34
N GLN A 92 7.44 13.33 -6.09
CA GLN A 92 7.20 14.74 -5.76
C GLN A 92 7.43 15.08 -4.27
N GLY A 93 7.78 14.10 -3.43
CA GLY A 93 7.95 14.28 -1.99
C GLY A 93 6.66 14.59 -1.24
N LYS A 94 5.49 14.24 -1.81
CA LYS A 94 4.17 14.50 -1.21
C LYS A 94 3.74 13.46 -0.19
N ILE A 95 4.35 12.26 -0.23
CA ILE A 95 4.09 11.16 0.71
C ILE A 95 5.40 10.59 1.24
N ASP A 96 5.37 10.13 2.49
CA ASP A 96 6.48 9.47 3.19
C ASP A 96 6.25 7.97 3.39
N GLY A 97 5.07 7.48 3.10
CA GLY A 97 4.67 6.07 3.22
C GLY A 97 3.23 5.87 2.82
N MET A 98 2.80 4.62 2.77
CA MET A 98 1.43 4.26 2.42
C MET A 98 0.84 3.22 3.35
N ILE A 99 -0.48 3.25 3.50
CA ILE A 99 -1.28 2.19 4.09
C ILE A 99 -2.51 1.97 3.22
N GLY A 100 -2.79 0.72 2.89
CA GLY A 100 -3.98 0.34 2.14
C GLY A 100 -4.81 -0.70 2.86
N LEU A 101 -6.14 -0.60 2.73
CA LEU A 101 -7.10 -1.54 3.29
C LEU A 101 -7.81 -2.29 2.16
N GLY A 102 -7.94 -3.63 2.30
CA GLY A 102 -8.66 -4.40 1.31
C GLY A 102 -9.16 -5.77 1.76
N GLY A 103 -10.23 -6.23 1.09
CA GLY A 103 -10.53 -7.65 0.94
C GLY A 103 -9.62 -8.27 -0.12
N THR A 104 -10.00 -9.38 -0.74
CA THR A 104 -9.18 -10.08 -1.75
C THR A 104 -8.74 -9.15 -2.88
N MET A 105 -9.69 -8.54 -3.58
CA MET A 105 -9.40 -7.67 -4.74
C MET A 105 -8.73 -6.35 -4.32
N GLY A 106 -9.21 -5.72 -3.24
CA GLY A 106 -8.58 -4.51 -2.73
C GLY A 106 -7.15 -4.74 -2.25
N THR A 107 -6.84 -5.93 -1.72
CA THR A 107 -5.47 -6.29 -1.37
C THR A 107 -4.57 -6.36 -2.61
N ASP A 108 -5.05 -6.97 -3.69
CA ASP A 108 -4.29 -7.08 -4.94
C ASP A 108 -3.96 -5.70 -5.52
N LEU A 109 -4.94 -4.80 -5.57
CA LEU A 109 -4.73 -3.41 -5.97
C LEU A 109 -3.71 -2.68 -5.07
N VAL A 110 -3.83 -2.83 -3.75
CA VAL A 110 -2.90 -2.19 -2.79
C VAL A 110 -1.48 -2.73 -2.94
N LEU A 111 -1.32 -4.01 -3.30
CA LEU A 111 0.00 -4.58 -3.62
C LEU A 111 0.61 -3.95 -4.87
N ASP A 112 -0.17 -3.65 -5.92
CA ASP A 112 0.33 -2.90 -7.09
C ASP A 112 0.82 -1.51 -6.69
N CYS A 113 0.07 -0.80 -5.84
CA CYS A 113 0.50 0.48 -5.29
C CYS A 113 1.81 0.36 -4.50
N ALA A 114 1.93 -0.66 -3.66
CA ALA A 114 3.11 -0.91 -2.85
C ALA A 114 4.34 -1.23 -3.71
N GLN A 115 4.17 -2.01 -4.78
CA GLN A 115 5.24 -2.35 -5.72
C GLN A 115 5.71 -1.15 -6.56
N ALA A 116 4.85 -0.17 -6.80
CA ALA A 116 5.21 1.05 -7.52
C ALA A 116 6.12 1.99 -6.71
N LEU A 117 6.21 1.79 -5.40
CA LEU A 117 7.07 2.58 -4.53
C LEU A 117 8.48 1.95 -4.39
N PRO A 118 9.54 2.77 -4.31
CA PRO A 118 10.89 2.26 -4.10
C PRO A 118 11.04 1.44 -2.82
N MET A 119 12.02 0.53 -2.82
CA MET A 119 12.38 -0.21 -1.62
C MET A 119 12.81 0.75 -0.49
N GLY A 120 12.33 0.46 0.73
CA GLY A 120 12.60 1.26 1.92
C GLY A 120 11.56 2.33 2.21
N VAL A 121 10.59 2.56 1.31
CA VAL A 121 9.41 3.38 1.64
C VAL A 121 8.48 2.55 2.52
N PRO A 122 7.99 3.04 3.67
CA PRO A 122 7.02 2.32 4.50
C PRO A 122 5.74 1.96 3.74
N LYS A 123 5.47 0.65 3.64
CA LYS A 123 4.33 0.07 2.89
C LYS A 123 3.56 -0.86 3.79
N PHE A 124 2.34 -0.49 4.14
CA PHE A 124 1.48 -1.26 5.03
C PHE A 124 0.22 -1.70 4.30
N VAL A 125 -0.08 -2.98 4.40
CA VAL A 125 -1.26 -3.60 3.80
C VAL A 125 -2.10 -4.24 4.90
N VAL A 126 -3.28 -3.71 5.13
CA VAL A 126 -4.26 -4.26 6.07
C VAL A 126 -5.27 -5.07 5.26
N SER A 127 -5.26 -6.38 5.42
CA SER A 127 -5.95 -7.27 4.52
C SER A 127 -6.67 -8.39 5.26
N THR A 128 -7.87 -8.73 4.76
CA THR A 128 -8.62 -9.90 5.25
C THR A 128 -8.02 -11.22 4.78
N VAL A 129 -7.11 -11.19 3.80
CA VAL A 129 -6.45 -12.37 3.22
C VAL A 129 -4.95 -12.40 3.48
N SER A 130 -4.44 -11.56 4.40
CA SER A 130 -3.02 -11.59 4.80
C SER A 130 -2.60 -13.00 5.21
N PHE A 131 -1.40 -13.40 4.77
CA PHE A 131 -0.80 -14.72 5.06
C PHE A 131 -1.56 -15.92 4.49
N SER A 132 -2.51 -15.70 3.58
CA SER A 132 -3.22 -16.78 2.89
C SER A 132 -2.55 -17.12 1.55
N PRO A 133 -2.78 -18.34 1.02
CA PRO A 133 -2.28 -18.75 -0.29
C PRO A 133 -2.91 -17.97 -1.47
N LEU A 134 -3.90 -17.12 -1.22
CA LEU A 134 -4.48 -16.23 -2.22
C LEU A 134 -3.53 -15.11 -2.63
N ILE A 135 -2.48 -14.84 -1.86
CA ILE A 135 -1.45 -13.86 -2.20
C ILE A 135 -0.22 -14.61 -2.68
N PRO A 136 0.10 -14.59 -3.98
CA PRO A 136 1.30 -15.20 -4.53
C PRO A 136 2.58 -14.55 -3.99
N ALA A 137 3.63 -15.34 -3.79
CA ALA A 137 4.87 -14.86 -3.18
C ALA A 137 5.60 -13.79 -4.02
N ASP A 138 5.44 -13.82 -5.34
CA ASP A 138 5.99 -12.84 -6.28
C ASP A 138 5.30 -11.46 -6.21
N ARG A 139 4.13 -11.39 -5.58
CA ARG A 139 3.43 -10.15 -5.28
C ARG A 139 3.97 -9.44 -4.03
N LEU A 140 4.82 -10.09 -3.26
CA LEU A 140 5.32 -9.58 -1.99
C LEU A 140 6.76 -9.09 -2.12
N SER A 141 6.97 -7.77 -2.19
CA SER A 141 8.30 -7.24 -2.00
C SER A 141 8.75 -7.34 -0.54
N PRO A 142 10.06 -7.46 -0.26
CA PRO A 142 10.57 -7.78 1.08
C PRO A 142 10.35 -6.67 2.13
N ASP A 143 9.92 -5.48 1.71
CA ASP A 143 9.66 -4.33 2.56
C ASP A 143 8.16 -4.04 2.75
N ILE A 144 7.27 -4.92 2.27
CA ILE A 144 5.83 -4.85 2.55
C ILE A 144 5.56 -5.41 3.95
N GLN A 145 4.81 -4.67 4.73
CA GLN A 145 4.33 -5.07 6.05
C GLN A 145 2.84 -5.36 5.97
N MET A 146 2.43 -6.58 6.32
CA MET A 146 1.04 -7.00 6.26
C MET A 146 0.44 -7.19 7.64
N ILE A 147 -0.80 -6.76 7.78
CA ILE A 147 -1.59 -6.92 9.00
C ILE A 147 -2.86 -7.68 8.64
N LEU A 148 -3.09 -8.80 9.31
CA LEU A 148 -4.34 -9.54 9.18
C LEU A 148 -5.46 -8.76 9.84
N TRP A 149 -6.51 -8.53 9.08
CA TRP A 149 -7.69 -7.80 9.52
C TRP A 149 -8.93 -8.66 9.40
N ALA A 150 -9.55 -8.98 10.51
CA ALA A 150 -10.73 -9.86 10.58
C ALA A 150 -12.06 -9.08 10.48
N GLY A 151 -12.01 -7.77 10.20
CA GLY A 151 -13.18 -6.91 10.18
C GLY A 151 -13.82 -6.78 8.80
N GLY A 152 -14.93 -6.05 8.72
CA GLY A 152 -15.50 -5.56 7.48
C GLY A 152 -16.91 -6.02 7.14
N LEU A 153 -17.49 -7.01 7.83
CA LEU A 153 -18.87 -7.43 7.57
C LEU A 153 -19.91 -6.60 8.34
N TYR A 154 -19.54 -5.98 9.44
CA TYR A 154 -20.46 -5.28 10.36
C TYR A 154 -19.99 -3.85 10.72
N GLY A 155 -19.17 -3.24 9.86
CA GLY A 155 -18.65 -1.90 10.08
C GLY A 155 -17.57 -1.84 11.18
N LEU A 156 -17.28 -0.64 11.61
CA LEU A 156 -16.20 -0.31 12.55
C LEU A 156 -16.55 -0.70 13.99
N ASN A 157 -16.17 -1.88 14.42
CA ASN A 157 -16.32 -2.37 15.80
C ASN A 157 -15.02 -2.25 16.61
N SER A 158 -15.04 -2.61 17.90
CA SER A 158 -13.88 -2.48 18.79
C SER A 158 -12.67 -3.33 18.38
N VAL A 159 -12.88 -4.50 17.78
CA VAL A 159 -11.81 -5.36 17.26
C VAL A 159 -11.16 -4.71 16.04
N CYS A 160 -11.98 -4.20 15.11
CA CYS A 160 -11.49 -3.44 13.96
C CYS A 160 -10.68 -2.22 14.42
N LYS A 161 -11.20 -1.42 15.35
CA LYS A 161 -10.51 -0.25 15.90
C LYS A 161 -9.15 -0.60 16.50
N SER A 162 -9.07 -1.71 17.24
CA SER A 162 -7.81 -2.18 17.82
C SER A 162 -6.76 -2.45 16.75
N SER A 163 -7.10 -3.21 15.70
CA SER A 163 -6.16 -3.52 14.61
C SER A 163 -5.81 -2.29 13.78
N LEU A 164 -6.80 -1.48 13.41
CA LEU A 164 -6.60 -0.30 12.56
C LEU A 164 -5.80 0.79 13.26
N SER A 165 -6.00 1.01 14.57
CA SER A 165 -5.18 1.98 15.33
C SER A 165 -3.72 1.57 15.43
N GLN A 166 -3.44 0.27 15.61
CA GLN A 166 -2.08 -0.26 15.58
C GLN A 166 -1.45 -0.09 14.19
N ALA A 167 -2.19 -0.39 13.12
CA ALA A 167 -1.73 -0.21 11.75
C ALA A 167 -1.40 1.26 11.43
N ALA A 168 -2.27 2.19 11.83
CA ALA A 168 -2.06 3.63 11.69
C ALA A 168 -0.81 4.11 12.45
N GLY A 169 -0.64 3.66 13.70
CA GLY A 169 0.55 3.96 14.50
C GLY A 169 1.82 3.38 13.90
N ALA A 170 1.75 2.15 13.40
CA ALA A 170 2.89 1.45 12.81
C ALA A 170 3.39 2.14 11.53
N VAL A 171 2.52 2.47 10.59
CA VAL A 171 2.93 3.15 9.34
C VAL A 171 3.52 4.53 9.62
N LEU A 172 2.90 5.30 10.52
CA LEU A 172 3.40 6.63 10.88
C LEU A 172 4.74 6.54 11.64
N GLY A 173 4.88 5.57 12.56
CA GLY A 173 6.12 5.29 13.27
C GLY A 173 7.24 4.86 12.32
N ALA A 174 6.94 3.98 11.36
CA ALA A 174 7.87 3.58 10.32
C ALA A 174 8.33 4.76 9.47
N ALA A 175 7.40 5.63 9.03
CA ALA A 175 7.74 6.82 8.24
C ALA A 175 8.61 7.84 9.00
N ARG A 176 8.53 7.86 10.34
CA ARG A 176 9.38 8.71 11.19
C ARG A 176 10.76 8.12 11.45
N ALA A 177 10.86 6.80 11.48
CA ALA A 177 12.06 6.07 11.89
C ALA A 177 12.88 5.50 10.73
N VAL A 178 12.32 5.45 9.51
CA VAL A 178 12.99 4.81 8.37
C VAL A 178 14.32 5.49 8.04
N GLU A 179 15.35 4.67 7.88
CA GLU A 179 16.63 5.03 7.28
C GLU A 179 16.61 4.54 5.82
N PRO A 180 16.50 5.45 4.83
CA PRO A 180 16.45 5.06 3.44
C PRO A 180 17.70 4.28 3.03
N PRO A 181 17.58 3.19 2.23
CA PRO A 181 18.74 2.48 1.72
C PRO A 181 19.65 3.40 0.91
N VAL A 182 20.93 3.45 1.27
CA VAL A 182 21.94 4.20 0.52
C VAL A 182 22.34 3.40 -0.72
N ARG A 183 22.27 4.03 -1.90
CA ARG A 183 22.63 3.44 -3.20
C ARG A 183 23.79 4.22 -3.80
N ASP A 184 24.94 4.17 -3.16
CA ASP A 184 26.19 4.83 -3.59
C ASP A 184 27.03 3.98 -4.55
N ARG A 185 26.66 2.71 -4.73
CA ARG A 185 27.33 1.75 -5.62
C ARG A 185 26.35 0.73 -6.18
N PRO A 186 26.73 -0.02 -7.24
CA PRO A 186 25.93 -1.13 -7.76
C PRO A 186 25.61 -2.16 -6.67
N VAL A 187 24.36 -2.63 -6.63
CA VAL A 187 23.89 -3.65 -5.66
C VAL A 187 23.77 -4.98 -6.37
N ILE A 188 24.37 -6.02 -5.81
CA ILE A 188 24.23 -7.39 -6.27
C ILE A 188 23.35 -8.16 -5.28
N GLY A 189 22.20 -8.61 -5.76
CA GLY A 189 21.31 -9.50 -4.99
C GLY A 189 21.75 -10.95 -5.13
N MET A 190 21.82 -11.67 -4.02
CA MET A 190 22.10 -13.10 -3.99
C MET A 190 21.07 -13.82 -3.16
N THR A 191 20.52 -14.92 -3.72
CA THR A 191 19.70 -15.85 -2.94
C THR A 191 20.56 -16.97 -2.40
N SER A 192 20.28 -17.44 -1.20
CA SER A 192 21.08 -18.47 -0.55
C SER A 192 20.22 -19.37 0.33
N LEU A 193 20.54 -20.66 0.30
CA LEU A 193 20.00 -21.65 1.21
C LEU A 193 21.14 -22.34 1.98
N GLY A 194 21.16 -22.16 3.30
CA GLY A 194 22.09 -22.85 4.20
C GLY A 194 23.55 -22.47 4.06
N SER A 195 24.43 -23.40 4.47
CA SER A 195 25.87 -23.17 4.59
C SER A 195 26.63 -23.05 3.25
N SER A 196 26.06 -23.55 2.16
CA SER A 196 26.70 -23.50 0.83
C SER A 196 26.94 -22.07 0.36
N CYS A 197 26.04 -21.13 0.66
CA CYS A 197 26.22 -19.72 0.30
C CYS A 197 27.40 -19.08 1.04
N LEU A 198 27.61 -19.41 2.29
CA LEU A 198 28.71 -18.84 3.07
C LEU A 198 30.09 -19.15 2.46
N MET A 199 30.21 -20.25 1.71
CA MET A 199 31.46 -20.62 1.05
C MET A 199 31.76 -19.75 -0.17
N TYR A 200 30.76 -19.47 -1.03
CA TYR A 200 31.08 -18.59 -2.16
C TYR A 200 31.02 -17.11 -1.80
N MET A 201 30.29 -16.72 -0.78
CA MET A 201 30.34 -15.34 -0.25
C MET A 201 31.76 -14.96 0.18
N LYS A 202 32.48 -15.88 0.84
CA LYS A 202 33.88 -15.68 1.22
C LYS A 202 34.80 -15.49 0.00
N ARG A 203 34.51 -16.15 -1.12
CA ARG A 203 35.32 -16.08 -2.35
C ARG A 203 34.96 -14.90 -3.25
N LEU A 204 33.68 -14.47 -3.21
CA LEU A 204 33.18 -13.38 -4.06
C LEU A 204 33.38 -12.01 -3.43
N ARG A 205 33.53 -11.93 -2.10
CA ARG A 205 33.65 -10.65 -1.40
C ARG A 205 34.80 -9.78 -1.90
N GLU A 206 35.99 -10.33 -2.00
CA GLU A 206 37.19 -9.55 -2.44
C GLU A 206 37.12 -9.11 -3.89
N PRO A 207 36.69 -9.96 -4.87
CA PRO A 207 36.57 -9.51 -6.25
C PRO A 207 35.43 -8.50 -6.50
N LEU A 208 34.51 -8.34 -5.55
CA LEU A 208 33.34 -7.45 -5.67
C LEU A 208 33.50 -6.12 -4.90
N LEU A 209 34.57 -5.97 -4.09
CA LEU A 209 34.93 -4.74 -3.39
C LEU A 209 35.91 -3.90 -4.20
#